data_6d491ff00ed80f9cfdfc9c5f4acb2f55
#
_entry.id   6d491ff00ed80f9cfdfc9c5f4acb2f55
#
_cell.length_a   1.000
_cell.length_b   1.000
_cell.length_c   1.000
_cell.angle_alpha   90.00
_cell.angle_beta   90.00
_cell.angle_gamma   90.00
#
_symmetry.space_group_name_H-M   'P 1'
#
loop_
_entity.id
_entity.type
_entity.pdbx_description
1 polymer ?
#
loop_
_entity_poly.entity_id
_entity_poly.type
_entity_poly.pdbx_seq_one_letter_code
_entity_poly.pdbx_strand_id
1 'polypeptide(L)'
;MTSLLVALAIAAGIAGLSAADKKIQMKDLPPAVQQTVQAEEAKGAKIVGLATEIEGGRTMYEVETTARGRTRDLLLNAAGAIVEIEEETAIDAVPAPVRAALEARGKVGKVETVTKGRTVTYEAVVEKNGKKSEVAVNAAGKPITP
;
A
#
# COMPACT_ATOMS: atom_id res chain seq x y z
N MET A 1 -6.87 11.48 -11.92
CA MET A 1 -5.42 11.71 -11.77
C MET A 1 -5.12 11.80 -10.31
N THR A 2 -4.77 10.70 -9.62
CA THR A 2 -4.13 10.89 -8.30
C THR A 2 -4.09 9.63 -7.44
N SER A 3 -4.19 8.44 -8.05
CA SER A 3 -3.78 7.21 -7.34
C SER A 3 -2.27 7.03 -7.29
N LEU A 4 -1.53 8.03 -7.75
CA LEU A 4 -0.09 7.91 -7.93
C LEU A 4 0.70 8.08 -6.63
N LEU A 5 0.03 8.42 -5.55
CA LEU A 5 0.75 8.93 -4.39
C LEU A 5 0.84 7.96 -3.24
N VAL A 6 -0.07 6.99 -3.17
CA VAL A 6 0.03 5.92 -2.17
C VAL A 6 1.18 4.98 -2.50
N ALA A 7 1.34 4.68 -3.78
CA ALA A 7 2.44 3.87 -4.26
C ALA A 7 3.83 4.47 -4.00
N LEU A 8 3.93 5.78 -3.85
CA LEU A 8 5.21 6.45 -3.63
C LEU A 8 5.72 6.32 -2.18
N ALA A 9 4.83 6.12 -1.22
CA ALA A 9 5.23 5.94 0.18
C ALA A 9 5.95 4.60 0.39
N ILE A 10 5.65 3.61 -0.44
CA ILE A 10 6.20 2.26 -0.33
C ILE A 10 7.57 2.15 -0.99
N ALA A 11 7.80 2.92 -2.05
CA ALA A 11 9.00 2.78 -2.89
C ALA A 11 10.31 3.06 -2.16
N ALA A 12 10.30 3.59 -0.94
CA ALA A 12 11.56 4.08 -0.47
C ALA A 12 12.06 3.51 0.85
N GLY A 13 11.21 2.93 1.70
CA GLY A 13 11.71 2.88 3.08
C GLY A 13 12.28 4.25 3.51
N ILE A 14 12.07 5.26 2.66
CA ILE A 14 12.40 6.65 2.84
C ILE A 14 11.04 7.29 3.03
N ALA A 15 10.73 7.67 4.23
CA ALA A 15 9.55 8.44 4.60
C ALA A 15 9.39 9.70 3.73
N GLY A 16 8.92 9.50 2.53
CA GLY A 16 8.43 10.54 1.65
C GLY A 16 6.92 10.50 1.71
N LEU A 17 6.36 10.98 2.83
CA LEU A 17 4.96 11.40 2.79
C LEU A 17 4.81 12.32 1.58
N SER A 18 3.85 12.02 0.72
CA SER A 18 3.43 12.97 -0.30
C SER A 18 3.14 14.31 0.36
N ALA A 19 3.32 15.41 -0.34
CA ALA A 19 3.00 16.75 0.19
C ALA A 19 1.54 16.90 0.65
N ALA A 20 0.68 15.91 0.38
CA ALA A 20 -0.71 15.82 0.78
C ALA A 20 -0.93 15.00 2.06
N ASP A 21 0.04 14.17 2.48
CA ASP A 21 -0.11 13.28 3.62
C ASP A 21 0.23 13.98 4.92
N LYS A 22 -0.68 13.94 5.85
CA LYS A 22 -0.50 14.57 7.16
C LYS A 22 -0.50 13.49 8.23
N LYS A 23 0.62 13.34 8.94
CA LYS A 23 0.69 12.47 10.13
C LYS A 23 -0.29 12.92 11.19
N ILE A 24 -0.99 11.97 11.77
CA ILE A 24 -1.99 12.18 12.81
C ILE A 24 -1.82 11.17 13.94
N GLN A 25 -2.55 11.38 15.04
CA GLN A 25 -2.58 10.47 16.17
C GLN A 25 -3.92 9.72 16.23
N MET A 26 -3.97 8.61 16.95
CA MET A 26 -5.19 7.83 17.13
C MET A 26 -6.40 8.68 17.55
N LYS A 27 -6.18 9.62 18.48
CA LYS A 27 -7.23 10.53 18.99
C LYS A 27 -7.83 11.47 17.92
N ASP A 28 -7.09 11.69 16.83
CA ASP A 28 -7.49 12.60 15.74
C ASP A 28 -8.31 11.87 14.65
N LEU A 29 -8.37 10.54 14.74
CA LEU A 29 -9.17 9.73 13.82
C LEU A 29 -10.67 9.85 14.14
N PRO A 30 -11.56 9.77 13.13
CA PRO A 30 -12.99 9.58 13.38
C PRO A 30 -13.25 8.35 14.22
N PRO A 31 -14.28 8.32 15.08
CA PRO A 31 -14.59 7.19 15.94
C PRO A 31 -14.72 5.84 15.19
N ALA A 32 -15.32 5.86 14.00
CA ALA A 32 -15.48 4.66 13.18
C ALA A 32 -14.12 4.12 12.67
N VAL A 33 -13.20 5.02 12.33
CA VAL A 33 -11.84 4.65 11.92
C VAL A 33 -11.06 4.10 13.12
N GLN A 34 -11.15 4.74 14.29
CA GLN A 34 -10.55 4.23 15.53
C GLN A 34 -11.00 2.79 15.83
N GLN A 35 -12.28 2.49 15.69
CA GLN A 35 -12.82 1.14 15.90
C GLN A 35 -12.19 0.12 14.96
N THR A 36 -12.02 0.48 13.69
CA THR A 36 -11.39 -0.41 12.70
C THR A 36 -9.91 -0.64 13.04
N VAL A 37 -9.18 0.41 13.39
CA VAL A 37 -7.77 0.31 13.81
C VAL A 37 -7.63 -0.61 15.03
N GLN A 38 -8.45 -0.42 16.06
CA GLN A 38 -8.46 -1.29 17.26
C GLN A 38 -8.80 -2.74 16.92
N ALA A 39 -9.71 -2.96 15.97
CA ALA A 39 -10.03 -4.31 15.50
C ALA A 39 -8.85 -4.98 14.77
N GLU A 40 -8.06 -4.23 14.01
CA GLU A 40 -6.84 -4.76 13.39
C GLU A 40 -5.75 -5.06 14.43
N GLU A 41 -5.58 -4.20 15.43
CA GLU A 41 -4.68 -4.47 16.56
C GLU A 41 -5.08 -5.77 17.32
N ALA A 42 -6.37 -5.96 17.54
CA ALA A 42 -6.89 -7.18 18.19
C ALA A 42 -6.63 -8.45 17.35
N LYS A 43 -6.45 -8.32 16.04
CA LYS A 43 -6.03 -9.42 15.15
C LYS A 43 -4.51 -9.63 15.10
N GLY A 44 -3.75 -8.80 15.82
CA GLY A 44 -2.30 -8.91 15.94
C GLY A 44 -1.50 -7.95 15.05
N ALA A 45 -2.15 -6.98 14.40
CA ALA A 45 -1.45 -5.92 13.71
C ALA A 45 -0.79 -4.97 14.71
N LYS A 46 0.41 -4.51 14.39
CA LYS A 46 1.08 -3.42 15.12
C LYS A 46 0.97 -2.16 14.29
N ILE A 47 0.36 -1.12 14.83
CA ILE A 47 0.26 0.18 14.18
C ILE A 47 1.62 0.85 14.25
N VAL A 48 2.17 1.24 13.10
CA VAL A 48 3.46 1.92 12.99
C VAL A 48 3.32 3.37 12.52
N GLY A 49 2.22 3.69 11.85
CA GLY A 49 1.93 5.05 11.39
C GLY A 49 0.44 5.29 11.17
N LEU A 50 0.05 6.54 11.28
CA LEU A 50 -1.29 7.03 10.94
C LEU A 50 -1.14 8.34 10.17
N ALA A 51 -1.84 8.45 9.05
CA ALA A 51 -1.83 9.66 8.25
C ALA A 51 -3.21 9.95 7.65
N THR A 52 -3.40 11.15 7.15
CA THR A 52 -4.52 11.49 6.28
C THR A 52 -4.00 11.81 4.91
N GLU A 53 -4.74 11.43 3.90
CA GLU A 53 -4.52 11.84 2.52
C GLU A 53 -5.83 12.31 1.87
N ILE A 54 -5.74 12.97 0.74
CA ILE A 54 -6.91 13.42 -0.03
C ILE A 54 -6.98 12.61 -1.32
N GLU A 55 -7.96 11.74 -1.42
CA GLU A 55 -8.26 10.98 -2.62
C GLU A 55 -9.64 11.37 -3.18
N GLY A 56 -9.67 11.80 -4.44
CA GLY A 56 -10.93 12.21 -5.09
C GLY A 56 -11.69 13.34 -4.36
N GLY A 57 -10.96 14.24 -3.67
CA GLY A 57 -11.53 15.32 -2.89
C GLY A 57 -12.11 14.88 -1.53
N ARG A 58 -11.83 13.65 -1.11
CA ARG A 58 -12.26 13.12 0.19
C ARG A 58 -11.04 12.85 1.07
N THR A 59 -11.19 13.11 2.37
CA THR A 59 -10.18 12.70 3.34
C THR A 59 -10.26 11.20 3.56
N MET A 60 -9.13 10.54 3.32
CA MET A 60 -8.91 9.13 3.62
C MET A 60 -7.93 9.01 4.78
N TYR A 61 -7.90 7.87 5.41
CA TYR A 61 -7.08 7.58 6.59
C TYR A 61 -6.19 6.39 6.28
N GLU A 62 -4.89 6.65 6.21
CA GLU A 62 -3.87 5.62 6.04
C GLU A 62 -3.47 5.07 7.40
N VAL A 63 -3.41 3.75 7.49
CA VAL A 63 -3.01 3.01 8.69
C VAL A 63 -1.88 2.08 8.31
N GLU A 64 -0.66 2.51 8.57
CA GLU A 64 0.53 1.69 8.36
C GLU A 64 0.62 0.64 9.47
N THR A 65 0.71 -0.63 9.09
CA THR A 65 0.82 -1.72 10.05
C THR A 65 1.94 -2.69 9.71
N THR A 66 2.35 -3.44 10.72
CA THR A 66 3.15 -4.65 10.52
C THR A 66 2.45 -5.84 11.16
N ALA A 67 2.43 -6.95 10.45
CA ALA A 67 1.91 -8.21 10.94
C ALA A 67 2.82 -9.36 10.50
N ARG A 68 3.23 -10.21 11.43
CA ARG A 68 4.10 -11.37 11.17
C ARG A 68 5.41 -11.01 10.44
N GLY A 69 5.96 -9.81 10.74
CA GLY A 69 7.21 -9.32 10.16
C GLY A 69 7.09 -8.76 8.74
N ARG A 70 5.87 -8.54 8.23
CA ARG A 70 5.58 -7.93 6.93
C ARG A 70 4.78 -6.65 7.11
N THR A 71 4.92 -5.72 6.17
CA THR A 71 4.08 -4.54 6.12
C THR A 71 2.69 -4.89 5.56
N ARG A 72 1.67 -4.24 6.11
CA ARG A 72 0.30 -4.32 5.65
C ARG A 72 -0.37 -2.99 5.93
N ASP A 73 -0.57 -2.22 4.90
CA ASP A 73 -1.09 -0.87 4.99
C ASP A 73 -2.55 -0.83 4.54
N LEU A 74 -3.34 -0.03 5.22
CA LEU A 74 -4.78 0.04 5.03
C LEU A 74 -5.17 1.46 4.72
N LEU A 75 -6.00 1.63 3.70
CA LEU A 75 -6.66 2.89 3.43
C LEU A 75 -8.13 2.80 3.84
N LEU A 76 -8.58 3.70 4.70
CA LEU A 76 -9.93 3.74 5.22
C LEU A 76 -10.64 5.02 4.82
N ASN A 77 -11.94 4.91 4.58
CA ASN A 77 -12.79 6.10 4.49
C ASN A 77 -13.21 6.59 5.89
N ALA A 78 -13.84 7.74 5.96
CA ALA A 78 -14.31 8.33 7.23
C ALA A 78 -15.35 7.49 7.99
N ALA A 79 -16.04 6.57 7.31
CA ALA A 79 -16.96 5.61 7.93
C ALA A 79 -16.24 4.37 8.52
N GLY A 80 -14.91 4.33 8.47
CA GLY A 80 -14.11 3.22 8.97
C GLY A 80 -14.06 2.00 8.05
N ALA A 81 -14.60 2.09 6.84
CA ALA A 81 -14.49 0.99 5.88
C ALA A 81 -13.10 0.98 5.24
N ILE A 82 -12.46 -0.18 5.23
CA ILE A 82 -11.21 -0.42 4.50
C ILE A 82 -11.55 -0.45 3.01
N VAL A 83 -10.97 0.47 2.25
CA VAL A 83 -11.21 0.60 0.81
C VAL A 83 -10.04 0.06 -0.02
N GLU A 84 -8.84 0.01 0.58
CA GLU A 84 -7.65 -0.54 -0.04
C GLU A 84 -6.77 -1.23 1.01
N ILE A 85 -6.11 -2.30 0.60
CA ILE A 85 -5.14 -3.03 1.41
C ILE A 85 -3.91 -3.24 0.54
N GLU A 86 -2.75 -2.81 1.03
CA GLU A 86 -1.45 -3.12 0.47
C GLU A 86 -0.73 -4.09 1.40
N GLU A 87 -0.33 -5.22 0.89
CA GLU A 87 0.28 -6.26 1.72
C GLU A 87 1.57 -6.79 1.09
N GLU A 88 2.67 -6.68 1.84
CA GLU A 88 3.94 -7.21 1.40
C GLU A 88 3.85 -8.72 1.17
N THR A 89 4.32 -9.15 0.01
CA THR A 89 4.32 -10.54 -0.40
C THR A 89 5.69 -10.98 -0.93
N ALA A 90 5.98 -12.26 -0.84
CA ALA A 90 7.18 -12.80 -1.46
C ALA A 90 7.01 -12.90 -2.97
N ILE A 91 8.06 -12.64 -3.73
CA ILE A 91 8.04 -12.77 -5.20
C ILE A 91 7.65 -14.18 -5.65
N ASP A 92 7.95 -15.21 -4.86
CA ASP A 92 7.60 -16.60 -5.16
C ASP A 92 6.12 -16.90 -4.88
N ALA A 93 5.42 -16.04 -4.16
CA ALA A 93 4.01 -16.21 -3.82
C ALA A 93 3.07 -15.52 -4.81
N VAL A 94 3.58 -14.65 -5.70
CA VAL A 94 2.75 -14.01 -6.72
C VAL A 94 2.53 -14.95 -7.93
N PRO A 95 1.46 -14.74 -8.74
CA PRO A 95 1.24 -15.50 -9.96
C PRO A 95 2.45 -15.49 -10.90
N ALA A 96 2.72 -16.59 -11.58
CA ALA A 96 3.86 -16.71 -12.49
C ALA A 96 3.92 -15.60 -13.57
N PRO A 97 2.82 -15.17 -14.20
CA PRO A 97 2.86 -14.05 -15.14
C PRO A 97 3.28 -12.72 -14.49
N VAL A 98 2.88 -12.48 -13.22
CA VAL A 98 3.28 -11.30 -12.46
C VAL A 98 4.78 -11.34 -12.20
N ARG A 99 5.29 -12.45 -11.66
CA ARG A 99 6.72 -12.61 -11.40
C ARG A 99 7.54 -12.37 -12.66
N ALA A 100 7.20 -13.04 -13.77
CA ALA A 100 7.90 -12.87 -15.03
C ALA A 100 7.89 -11.42 -15.54
N ALA A 101 6.76 -10.71 -15.39
CA ALA A 101 6.65 -9.32 -15.79
C ALA A 101 7.49 -8.37 -14.94
N LEU A 102 7.61 -8.62 -13.64
CA LEU A 102 8.42 -7.83 -12.73
C LEU A 102 9.92 -8.09 -12.97
N GLU A 103 10.34 -9.35 -13.05
CA GLU A 103 11.73 -9.75 -13.28
C GLU A 103 12.26 -9.25 -14.64
N ALA A 104 11.42 -9.20 -15.66
CA ALA A 104 11.80 -8.65 -16.98
C ALA A 104 12.15 -7.15 -16.93
N ARG A 105 11.74 -6.43 -15.89
CA ARG A 105 12.00 -5.00 -15.73
C ARG A 105 13.26 -4.67 -14.96
N GLY A 106 13.78 -5.59 -14.19
CA GLY A 106 15.00 -5.40 -13.43
C GLY A 106 15.08 -6.30 -12.19
N LYS A 107 16.00 -5.99 -11.29
CA LYS A 107 16.10 -6.66 -10.00
C LYS A 107 14.89 -6.27 -9.15
N VAL A 108 14.09 -7.25 -8.79
CA VAL A 108 12.87 -7.05 -7.99
C VAL A 108 13.26 -6.87 -6.52
N GLY A 109 12.77 -5.80 -5.92
CA GLY A 109 12.86 -5.52 -4.49
C GLY A 109 11.57 -5.91 -3.76
N LYS A 110 11.03 -4.98 -2.96
CA LYS A 110 9.74 -5.17 -2.26
C LYS A 110 8.63 -5.40 -3.27
N VAL A 111 7.79 -6.37 -2.99
CA VAL A 111 6.59 -6.66 -3.78
C VAL A 111 5.39 -6.58 -2.85
N GLU A 112 4.31 -6.01 -3.34
CA GLU A 112 3.05 -5.88 -2.62
C GLU A 112 1.87 -6.32 -3.47
N THR A 113 0.91 -6.91 -2.80
CA THR A 113 -0.41 -7.16 -3.34
C THR A 113 -1.30 -5.99 -2.94
N VAL A 114 -1.91 -5.33 -3.90
CA VAL A 114 -2.85 -4.22 -3.68
C VAL A 114 -4.25 -4.72 -3.95
N THR A 115 -5.10 -4.66 -2.94
CA THR A 115 -6.50 -5.08 -3.03
C THR A 115 -7.41 -3.87 -2.87
N LYS A 116 -8.16 -3.56 -3.91
CA LYS A 116 -9.16 -2.49 -3.93
C LYS A 116 -10.52 -3.07 -4.35
N GLY A 117 -11.39 -3.24 -3.37
CA GLY A 117 -12.66 -3.95 -3.58
C GLY A 117 -12.45 -5.41 -3.99
N ARG A 118 -12.81 -5.74 -5.23
CA ARG A 118 -12.59 -7.08 -5.80
C ARG A 118 -11.38 -7.16 -6.73
N THR A 119 -10.72 -6.05 -6.95
CA THR A 119 -9.56 -5.96 -7.83
C THR A 119 -8.29 -6.23 -7.03
N VAL A 120 -7.46 -7.10 -7.57
CA VAL A 120 -6.13 -7.40 -7.03
C VAL A 120 -5.11 -7.06 -8.09
N THR A 121 -4.14 -6.22 -7.71
CA THR A 121 -2.99 -5.86 -8.52
C THR A 121 -1.71 -6.10 -7.73
N TYR A 122 -0.57 -5.96 -8.38
CA TYR A 122 0.73 -6.22 -7.80
C TYR A 122 1.64 -5.05 -8.10
N GLU A 123 2.29 -4.54 -7.07
CA GLU A 123 3.25 -3.46 -7.17
C GLU A 123 4.62 -3.93 -6.70
N ALA A 124 5.67 -3.42 -7.32
CA ALA A 124 7.01 -3.75 -6.92
C ALA A 124 7.98 -2.61 -7.22
N VAL A 125 8.97 -2.47 -6.35
CA VAL A 125 10.15 -1.68 -6.64
C VAL A 125 11.10 -2.54 -7.46
N VAL A 126 11.47 -2.07 -8.64
CA VAL A 126 12.47 -2.72 -9.50
C VAL A 126 13.67 -1.82 -9.69
N GLU A 127 14.86 -2.41 -9.71
CA GLU A 127 16.12 -1.70 -9.95
C GLU A 127 16.72 -2.14 -11.27
N LYS A 128 17.01 -1.17 -12.14
CA LYS A 128 17.71 -1.39 -13.41
C LYS A 128 18.76 -0.31 -13.61
N ASN A 129 19.99 -0.73 -13.85
CA ASN A 129 21.14 0.18 -14.05
C ASN A 129 21.33 1.16 -12.86
N GLY A 130 21.14 0.69 -11.63
CA GLY A 130 21.27 1.51 -10.42
C GLY A 130 20.10 2.48 -10.18
N LYS A 131 19.07 2.49 -11.04
CA LYS A 131 17.87 3.30 -10.86
C LYS A 131 16.72 2.45 -10.38
N LYS A 132 16.06 2.89 -9.32
CA LYS A 132 14.84 2.29 -8.81
C LYS A 132 13.63 2.94 -9.47
N SER A 133 12.66 2.11 -9.81
CA SER A 133 11.35 2.53 -10.29
C SER A 133 10.28 1.63 -9.73
N GLU A 134 9.07 2.13 -9.66
CA GLU A 134 7.89 1.37 -9.28
C GLU A 134 7.19 0.83 -10.50
N VAL A 135 6.66 -0.36 -10.38
CA VAL A 135 5.96 -1.07 -11.45
C VAL A 135 4.70 -1.66 -10.89
N ALA A 136 3.58 -1.37 -11.52
CA ALA A 136 2.29 -1.96 -11.21
C ALA A 136 1.82 -2.87 -12.36
N VAL A 137 1.32 -4.05 -12.03
CA VAL A 137 0.79 -5.02 -12.99
C VAL A 137 -0.49 -5.67 -12.47
N ASN A 138 -1.35 -6.12 -13.37
CA ASN A 138 -2.49 -6.95 -13.00
C ASN A 138 -2.06 -8.44 -12.83
N ALA A 139 -2.98 -9.30 -12.44
CA ALA A 139 -2.73 -10.73 -12.21
C ALA A 139 -2.23 -11.49 -13.46
N ALA A 140 -2.44 -10.94 -14.66
CA ALA A 140 -1.91 -11.48 -15.91
C ALA A 140 -0.51 -10.93 -16.25
N GLY A 141 0.11 -10.13 -15.38
CA GLY A 141 1.41 -9.50 -15.60
C GLY A 141 1.37 -8.32 -16.58
N LYS A 142 0.18 -7.85 -16.96
CA LYS A 142 0.05 -6.68 -17.84
C LYS A 142 0.25 -5.41 -17.04
N PRO A 143 1.07 -4.45 -17.54
CA PRO A 143 1.22 -3.16 -16.90
C PRO A 143 -0.13 -2.47 -16.71
N ILE A 144 -0.27 -1.84 -15.57
CA ILE A 144 -1.37 -0.92 -15.28
C ILE A 144 -0.77 0.46 -14.99
N THR A 145 -1.49 1.48 -15.41
CA THR A 145 -1.15 2.84 -14.98
C THR A 145 -1.76 3.02 -13.59
N PRO A 146 -0.96 3.41 -12.61
CA PRO A 146 -1.47 3.73 -11.30
C PRO A 146 -2.52 4.83 -11.35
#